data_a43bd42b8cc2fb8dd76f43058288ef52
#
_entry.id   a43bd42b8cc2fb8dd76f43058288ef52
#
_cell.length_a   1.000
_cell.length_b   1.000
_cell.length_c   1.000
_cell.angle_alpha   90.00
_cell.angle_beta   90.00
_cell.angle_gamma   90.00
#
_symmetry.space_group_name_H-M   'P 1'
#
loop_
_entity.id
_entity.type
_entity.pdbx_description
1 polymer ?
#
loop_
_entity_poly.entity_id
_entity_poly.type
_entity_poly.pdbx_seq_one_letter_code
_entity_poly.pdbx_strand_id
1 'polypeptide(L)'
;MSELIRPSTVLPANRSLITIRTSDGLNLIGEVATPIGEITGSLLMLHPNPSGGGMMDSHIYKKAANRLPAMAGLQIIRFNTRGTTSEAGTSDGEYDSGKSEELDVLAAINYCFDELNVKDLYLIGWSFGTELALQYGRDKRIKELILLSPPMLSTTQDDLDFWAKDGRQITALIPEHDDYLKPDQARVKFSKVPNVKQIDVEDGKHLWVGEPMVYLVLSEIVRVIAPSKLPLPTEV
;
A
#
# COMPACT_ATOMS: atom_id res chain seq x y z
N MET A 1 3.73 19.91 -26.64
CA MET A 1 4.83 18.90 -26.60
C MET A 1 4.59 18.09 -25.34
N SER A 2 4.44 16.77 -25.49
CA SER A 2 4.34 15.87 -24.33
C SER A 2 5.67 15.88 -23.57
N GLU A 3 5.61 15.79 -22.25
CA GLU A 3 6.77 15.76 -21.40
C GLU A 3 6.88 14.38 -20.74
N LEU A 4 8.08 13.76 -20.77
CA LEU A 4 8.33 12.47 -20.16
C LEU A 4 8.09 12.53 -18.65
N ILE A 5 7.45 11.49 -18.11
CA ILE A 5 7.28 11.31 -16.67
C ILE A 5 8.63 10.96 -16.05
N ARG A 6 9.13 11.87 -15.20
CA ARG A 6 10.41 11.76 -14.50
C ARG A 6 10.21 11.33 -13.03
N PRO A 7 11.27 10.89 -12.33
CA PRO A 7 11.18 10.54 -10.92
C PRO A 7 10.53 11.59 -10.01
N SER A 8 10.70 12.89 -10.33
CA SER A 8 10.15 14.03 -9.60
C SER A 8 8.78 14.50 -10.09
N THR A 9 8.22 13.89 -11.14
CA THR A 9 6.94 14.35 -11.72
C THR A 9 5.81 14.23 -10.71
N VAL A 10 5.12 15.34 -10.49
CA VAL A 10 3.90 15.48 -9.68
C VAL A 10 2.78 15.92 -10.59
N LEU A 11 1.77 15.08 -10.76
CA LEU A 11 0.62 15.39 -11.60
C LEU A 11 -0.50 16.07 -10.78
N PRO A 12 -1.43 16.76 -11.44
CA PRO A 12 -2.52 17.45 -10.77
C PRO A 12 -3.40 16.53 -9.94
N ALA A 13 -3.62 16.91 -8.69
CA ALA A 13 -4.54 16.25 -7.75
C ALA A 13 -4.89 17.22 -6.62
N ASN A 14 -6.01 17.01 -5.95
CA ASN A 14 -6.33 17.68 -4.70
C ASN A 14 -5.60 16.96 -3.57
N ARG A 15 -4.73 17.66 -2.82
CA ARG A 15 -3.94 17.08 -1.74
C ARG A 15 -4.29 17.75 -0.41
N SER A 16 -4.47 16.92 0.61
CA SER A 16 -4.76 17.39 1.96
C SER A 16 -3.95 16.59 2.97
N LEU A 17 -3.24 17.28 3.84
CA LEU A 17 -2.70 16.66 5.05
C LEU A 17 -3.88 16.30 5.96
N ILE A 18 -3.78 15.15 6.60
CA ILE A 18 -4.80 14.62 7.50
C ILE A 18 -4.17 14.20 8.82
N THR A 19 -5.00 14.18 9.85
CA THR A 19 -4.69 13.57 11.15
C THR A 19 -5.67 12.45 11.41
N ILE A 20 -5.15 11.24 11.63
CA ILE A 20 -5.95 10.07 11.97
C ILE A 20 -5.85 9.84 13.47
N ARG A 21 -6.99 9.81 14.17
CA ARG A 21 -7.03 9.58 15.62
C ARG A 21 -7.18 8.11 15.92
N THR A 22 -6.24 7.53 16.65
CA THR A 22 -6.33 6.14 17.12
C THR A 22 -7.23 5.99 18.34
N SER A 23 -7.69 4.78 18.62
CA SER A 23 -8.54 4.50 19.80
C SER A 23 -7.81 4.67 21.14
N ASP A 24 -6.50 4.53 21.14
CA ASP A 24 -5.65 4.79 22.33
C ASP A 24 -5.19 6.26 22.41
N GLY A 25 -5.70 7.11 21.53
CA GLY A 25 -5.59 8.55 21.65
C GLY A 25 -4.40 9.21 20.96
N LEU A 26 -3.69 8.50 20.08
CA LEU A 26 -2.59 9.06 19.28
C LEU A 26 -3.11 9.79 18.04
N ASN A 27 -2.34 10.75 17.55
CA ASN A 27 -2.56 11.43 16.29
C ASN A 27 -1.52 10.94 15.27
N LEU A 28 -1.98 10.32 14.21
CA LEU A 28 -1.14 9.86 13.12
C LEU A 28 -1.21 10.86 11.97
N ILE A 29 -0.05 11.19 11.40
CA ILE A 29 0.06 12.11 10.26
C ILE A 29 -0.16 11.34 8.96
N GLY A 30 -0.95 11.90 8.07
CA GLY A 30 -1.18 11.33 6.75
C GLY A 30 -1.46 12.37 5.67
N GLU A 31 -1.64 11.88 4.45
CA GLU A 31 -2.04 12.66 3.28
C GLU A 31 -3.08 11.89 2.47
N VAL A 32 -4.05 12.62 1.96
CA VAL A 32 -4.97 12.15 0.93
C VAL A 32 -4.70 12.90 -0.37
N ALA A 33 -4.44 12.16 -1.44
CA ALA A 33 -4.34 12.68 -2.80
C ALA A 33 -5.56 12.21 -3.60
N THR A 34 -6.48 13.13 -3.89
CA THR A 34 -7.76 12.86 -4.57
C THR A 34 -7.68 13.32 -6.02
N PRO A 35 -8.16 12.53 -7.00
CA PRO A 35 -8.24 12.99 -8.39
C PRO A 35 -9.13 14.23 -8.53
N ILE A 36 -8.85 15.06 -9.54
CA ILE A 36 -9.70 16.23 -9.84
C ILE A 36 -11.05 15.79 -10.44
N GLY A 37 -11.09 14.60 -11.04
CA GLY A 37 -12.29 14.02 -11.65
C GLY A 37 -12.92 12.92 -10.81
N GLU A 38 -13.50 11.93 -11.49
CA GLU A 38 -14.15 10.78 -10.89
C GLU A 38 -13.15 9.91 -10.11
N ILE A 39 -13.54 9.42 -8.94
CA ILE A 39 -12.78 8.46 -8.15
C ILE A 39 -13.17 7.05 -8.62
N THR A 40 -12.23 6.33 -9.23
CA THR A 40 -12.41 4.96 -9.71
C THR A 40 -12.17 3.90 -8.62
N GLY A 41 -11.48 4.27 -7.55
CA GLY A 41 -11.21 3.46 -6.37
C GLY A 41 -10.28 4.18 -5.41
N SER A 42 -10.22 3.71 -4.17
CA SER A 42 -9.40 4.31 -3.12
C SER A 42 -8.41 3.28 -2.58
N LEU A 43 -7.17 3.70 -2.35
CA LEU A 43 -6.07 2.84 -1.92
C LEU A 43 -5.45 3.37 -0.62
N LEU A 44 -5.58 2.59 0.45
CA LEU A 44 -4.90 2.84 1.73
C LEU A 44 -3.53 2.15 1.72
N MET A 45 -2.47 2.87 2.08
CA MET A 45 -1.09 2.42 1.98
C MET A 45 -0.42 2.26 3.34
N LEU A 46 0.05 1.03 3.63
CA LEU A 46 0.81 0.68 4.83
C LEU A 46 2.30 0.60 4.47
N HIS A 47 3.09 1.52 5.02
CA HIS A 47 4.49 1.75 4.64
C HIS A 47 5.46 0.65 5.12
N PRO A 48 6.70 0.58 4.56
CA PRO A 48 7.75 -0.34 5.02
C PRO A 48 8.19 -0.05 6.45
N ASN A 49 9.06 -0.90 6.98
CA ASN A 49 9.53 -0.85 8.36
C ASN A 49 10.13 0.52 8.74
N PRO A 50 9.56 1.22 9.75
CA PRO A 50 10.04 2.52 10.22
C PRO A 50 11.49 2.48 10.70
N SER A 51 11.91 1.39 11.36
CA SER A 51 13.30 1.22 11.82
C SER A 51 14.32 1.16 10.67
N GLY A 52 13.86 0.81 9.46
CA GLY A 52 14.66 0.85 8.23
C GLY A 52 14.45 2.11 7.41
N GLY A 53 13.83 3.15 7.95
CA GLY A 53 13.52 4.40 7.25
C GLY A 53 12.25 4.34 6.40
N GLY A 54 11.40 3.34 6.59
CA GLY A 54 10.08 3.26 5.97
C GLY A 54 9.13 4.33 6.53
N MET A 55 8.36 4.96 5.65
CA MET A 55 7.40 6.01 6.00
C MET A 55 6.39 6.19 4.86
N MET A 56 5.36 7.00 5.07
CA MET A 56 4.37 7.30 4.04
C MET A 56 4.96 7.91 2.76
N ASP A 57 6.15 8.57 2.88
CA ASP A 57 6.89 9.15 1.76
C ASP A 57 7.87 8.18 1.10
N SER A 58 7.90 6.89 1.49
CA SER A 58 8.68 5.87 0.80
C SER A 58 8.35 5.89 -0.70
N HIS A 59 9.38 5.82 -1.54
CA HIS A 59 9.36 6.31 -2.93
C HIS A 59 8.22 5.76 -3.81
N ILE A 60 7.84 4.49 -3.67
CA ILE A 60 6.69 3.91 -4.39
C ILE A 60 5.41 4.64 -4.00
N TYR A 61 5.18 4.84 -2.71
CA TYR A 61 3.96 5.44 -2.18
C TYR A 61 3.88 6.94 -2.50
N LYS A 62 5.01 7.66 -2.40
CA LYS A 62 5.09 9.05 -2.83
C LYS A 62 4.78 9.20 -4.32
N LYS A 63 5.33 8.31 -5.17
CA LYS A 63 5.07 8.33 -6.62
C LYS A 63 3.64 7.89 -6.97
N ALA A 64 3.08 6.93 -6.25
CA ALA A 64 1.67 6.57 -6.40
C ALA A 64 0.76 7.77 -6.12
N ALA A 65 0.95 8.45 -4.98
CA ALA A 65 0.20 9.67 -4.63
C ALA A 65 0.43 10.81 -5.64
N ASN A 66 1.62 10.93 -6.20
CA ASN A 66 1.95 11.97 -7.17
C ASN A 66 1.39 11.72 -8.57
N ARG A 67 1.06 10.49 -8.94
CA ARG A 67 0.76 10.14 -10.33
C ARG A 67 -0.61 9.49 -10.53
N LEU A 68 -0.98 8.52 -9.69
CA LEU A 68 -2.18 7.69 -9.90
C LEU A 68 -3.51 8.46 -9.82
N PRO A 69 -3.65 9.55 -9.02
CA PRO A 69 -4.88 10.34 -9.07
C PRO A 69 -5.17 10.89 -10.47
N ALA A 70 -4.16 11.44 -11.15
CA ALA A 70 -4.34 11.97 -12.50
C ALA A 70 -4.38 10.87 -13.58
N MET A 71 -3.56 9.82 -13.45
CA MET A 71 -3.42 8.79 -14.48
C MET A 71 -4.56 7.78 -14.48
N ALA A 72 -5.08 7.45 -13.30
CA ALA A 72 -6.03 6.34 -13.14
C ALA A 72 -7.27 6.68 -12.33
N GLY A 73 -7.42 7.92 -11.87
CA GLY A 73 -8.55 8.33 -11.03
C GLY A 73 -8.53 7.68 -9.65
N LEU A 74 -7.38 7.26 -9.14
CA LEU A 74 -7.30 6.63 -7.82
C LEU A 74 -7.14 7.67 -6.71
N GLN A 75 -7.96 7.57 -5.67
CA GLN A 75 -7.71 8.29 -4.43
C GLN A 75 -6.66 7.53 -3.61
N ILE A 76 -5.57 8.20 -3.27
CA ILE A 76 -4.46 7.61 -2.53
C ILE A 76 -4.44 8.15 -1.11
N ILE A 77 -4.55 7.25 -0.14
CA ILE A 77 -4.48 7.55 1.29
C ILE A 77 -3.20 6.91 1.84
N ARG A 78 -2.32 7.71 2.40
CA ARG A 78 -1.07 7.26 3.00
C ARG A 78 -0.85 7.95 4.33
N PHE A 79 -0.28 7.25 5.29
CA PHE A 79 -0.06 7.77 6.63
C PHE A 79 1.20 7.16 7.25
N ASN A 80 1.72 7.81 8.27
CA ASN A 80 2.77 7.27 9.13
C ASN A 80 2.13 6.54 10.31
N THR A 81 2.51 5.29 10.54
CA THR A 81 2.18 4.60 11.79
C THR A 81 2.83 5.30 13.00
N ARG A 82 2.43 4.93 14.20
CA ARG A 82 2.96 5.50 15.45
C ARG A 82 4.48 5.61 15.46
N GLY A 83 4.99 6.73 15.99
CA GLY A 83 6.43 7.01 16.11
C GLY A 83 7.17 7.22 14.79
N THR A 84 6.49 7.14 13.64
CA THR A 84 7.13 7.29 12.32
C THR A 84 7.20 8.75 11.91
N THR A 85 8.37 9.16 11.37
CA THR A 85 8.65 10.52 10.89
C THR A 85 8.71 10.57 9.36
N SER A 86 8.15 11.62 8.78
CA SER A 86 8.27 11.96 7.34
C SER A 86 8.48 13.46 7.15
N GLU A 87 8.46 13.95 5.91
CA GLU A 87 8.53 15.40 5.61
C GLU A 87 7.36 16.18 6.25
N ALA A 88 6.20 15.54 6.44
CA ALA A 88 5.01 16.15 7.03
C ALA A 88 5.05 16.23 8.57
N GLY A 89 6.01 15.61 9.21
CA GLY A 89 6.16 15.56 10.67
C GLY A 89 6.23 14.13 11.23
N THR A 90 6.05 14.00 12.54
CA THR A 90 6.11 12.73 13.26
C THR A 90 4.74 12.38 13.83
N SER A 91 4.27 11.15 13.60
CA SER A 91 3.09 10.58 14.27
C SER A 91 3.38 10.35 15.74
N ASP A 92 2.37 10.55 16.61
CA ASP A 92 2.48 10.31 18.04
C ASP A 92 2.83 8.84 18.34
N GLY A 93 3.31 8.59 19.58
CA GLY A 93 3.62 7.25 20.06
C GLY A 93 4.99 6.73 19.63
N GLU A 94 5.16 5.42 19.73
CA GLU A 94 6.42 4.73 19.42
C GLU A 94 6.15 3.47 18.59
N TYR A 95 7.07 3.14 17.70
CA TYR A 95 7.05 1.90 16.91
C TYR A 95 7.13 0.68 17.82
N ASP A 96 6.18 -0.26 17.68
CA ASP A 96 6.06 -1.46 18.54
C ASP A 96 6.14 -2.77 17.74
N SER A 97 6.91 -2.77 16.68
CA SER A 97 7.20 -3.98 15.89
C SER A 97 5.96 -4.71 15.35
N GLY A 98 4.90 -3.98 15.07
CA GLY A 98 3.67 -4.48 14.48
C GLY A 98 2.53 -4.79 15.45
N LYS A 99 2.75 -4.70 16.77
CA LYS A 99 1.72 -5.03 17.76
C LYS A 99 0.71 -3.90 17.94
N SER A 100 1.19 -2.77 18.46
CA SER A 100 0.33 -1.61 18.71
C SER A 100 -0.08 -0.91 17.41
N GLU A 101 0.62 -1.16 16.30
CA GLU A 101 0.24 -0.71 14.96
C GLU A 101 -1.10 -1.29 14.47
N GLU A 102 -1.64 -2.32 15.14
CA GLU A 102 -3.03 -2.76 14.98
C GLU A 102 -4.00 -1.58 15.08
N LEU A 103 -3.85 -0.76 16.12
CA LEU A 103 -4.74 0.37 16.38
C LEU A 103 -4.62 1.46 15.31
N ASP A 104 -3.43 1.60 14.72
CA ASP A 104 -3.16 2.54 13.65
C ASP A 104 -3.86 2.11 12.35
N VAL A 105 -3.73 0.82 12.01
CA VAL A 105 -4.37 0.25 10.81
C VAL A 105 -5.89 0.33 10.92
N LEU A 106 -6.46 -0.04 12.07
CA LEU A 106 -7.90 0.03 12.30
C LEU A 106 -8.41 1.47 12.25
N ALA A 107 -7.67 2.42 12.84
CA ALA A 107 -8.02 3.84 12.77
C ALA A 107 -7.99 4.37 11.34
N ALA A 108 -6.96 3.99 10.55
CA ALA A 108 -6.84 4.42 9.16
C ALA A 108 -7.95 3.83 8.27
N ILE A 109 -8.33 2.57 8.48
CA ILE A 109 -9.46 1.94 7.77
C ILE A 109 -10.76 2.67 8.11
N ASN A 110 -11.04 2.92 9.40
CA ASN A 110 -12.23 3.64 9.82
C ASN A 110 -12.26 5.06 9.26
N TYR A 111 -11.13 5.78 9.29
CA TYR A 111 -11.01 7.11 8.70
C TYR A 111 -11.41 7.13 7.22
N CYS A 112 -11.01 6.12 6.44
CA CYS A 112 -11.40 6.01 5.04
C CYS A 112 -12.92 5.91 4.87
N PHE A 113 -13.61 5.15 5.71
CA PHE A 113 -15.05 4.96 5.58
C PHE A 113 -15.87 6.07 6.24
N ASP A 114 -15.48 6.52 7.41
CA ASP A 114 -16.27 7.41 8.25
C ASP A 114 -16.06 8.89 7.89
N GLU A 115 -14.81 9.28 7.56
CA GLU A 115 -14.47 10.67 7.25
C GLU A 115 -14.40 10.94 5.74
N LEU A 116 -13.80 10.01 4.96
CA LEU A 116 -13.66 10.19 3.52
C LEU A 116 -14.85 9.60 2.74
N ASN A 117 -15.75 8.85 3.38
CA ASN A 117 -16.88 8.18 2.75
C ASN A 117 -16.48 7.30 1.55
N VAL A 118 -15.34 6.59 1.66
CA VAL A 118 -14.83 5.71 0.62
C VAL A 118 -15.81 4.57 0.36
N LYS A 119 -16.09 4.28 -0.92
CA LYS A 119 -16.98 3.17 -1.31
C LYS A 119 -16.23 1.88 -1.60
N ASP A 120 -15.15 1.99 -2.35
CA ASP A 120 -14.32 0.86 -2.76
C ASP A 120 -12.89 1.09 -2.27
N LEU A 121 -12.58 0.46 -1.13
CA LEU A 121 -11.26 0.55 -0.49
C LEU A 121 -10.43 -0.69 -0.80
N TYR A 122 -9.23 -0.47 -1.31
CA TYR A 122 -8.17 -1.45 -1.47
C TYR A 122 -7.06 -1.15 -0.45
N LEU A 123 -6.41 -2.19 0.06
CA LEU A 123 -5.34 -2.06 1.02
C LEU A 123 -4.04 -2.58 0.42
N ILE A 124 -3.00 -1.75 0.45
CA ILE A 124 -1.67 -2.16 0.02
C ILE A 124 -0.69 -2.08 1.18
N GLY A 125 0.10 -3.13 1.36
CA GLY A 125 1.26 -3.14 2.24
C GLY A 125 2.54 -3.27 1.43
N TRP A 126 3.62 -2.68 1.94
CA TRP A 126 4.98 -2.90 1.43
C TRP A 126 5.89 -3.36 2.55
N SER A 127 6.59 -4.49 2.36
CA SER A 127 7.48 -5.08 3.36
C SER A 127 6.74 -5.27 4.70
N PHE A 128 7.18 -4.67 5.80
CA PHE A 128 6.49 -4.64 7.08
C PHE A 128 4.99 -4.32 6.96
N GLY A 129 4.63 -3.36 6.10
CA GLY A 129 3.23 -3.03 5.86
C GLY A 129 2.39 -4.19 5.31
N THR A 130 3.01 -5.19 4.67
CA THR A 130 2.28 -6.40 4.22
C THR A 130 1.86 -7.28 5.40
N GLU A 131 2.68 -7.33 6.44
CA GLU A 131 2.35 -8.06 7.66
C GLU A 131 1.20 -7.39 8.41
N LEU A 132 1.23 -6.06 8.50
CA LEU A 132 0.10 -5.30 9.05
C LEU A 132 -1.19 -5.53 8.25
N ALA A 133 -1.09 -5.55 6.91
CA ALA A 133 -2.24 -5.81 6.05
C ALA A 133 -2.82 -7.21 6.27
N LEU A 134 -1.98 -8.24 6.38
CA LEU A 134 -2.41 -9.63 6.61
C LEU A 134 -2.99 -9.84 8.01
N GLN A 135 -2.41 -9.21 9.03
CA GLN A 135 -2.84 -9.36 10.43
C GLN A 135 -4.09 -8.53 10.74
N TYR A 136 -4.15 -7.28 10.29
CA TYR A 136 -5.15 -6.30 10.75
C TYR A 136 -6.07 -5.77 9.65
N GLY A 137 -5.75 -5.99 8.37
CA GLY A 137 -6.58 -5.58 7.22
C GLY A 137 -7.84 -6.44 7.00
N ARG A 138 -8.39 -7.05 8.05
CA ARG A 138 -9.46 -8.04 7.97
C ARG A 138 -10.86 -7.46 7.81
N ASP A 139 -11.01 -6.15 7.81
CA ASP A 139 -12.30 -5.48 7.64
C ASP A 139 -12.95 -5.89 6.31
N LYS A 140 -14.18 -6.38 6.37
CA LYS A 140 -14.92 -6.88 5.19
C LYS A 140 -15.28 -5.81 4.17
N ARG A 141 -15.14 -4.54 4.53
CA ARG A 141 -15.34 -3.41 3.62
C ARG A 141 -14.16 -3.21 2.65
N ILE A 142 -12.99 -3.80 2.97
CA ILE A 142 -11.83 -3.81 2.06
C ILE A 142 -12.09 -4.79 0.92
N LYS A 143 -11.88 -4.38 -0.32
CA LYS A 143 -12.12 -5.20 -1.52
C LYS A 143 -11.07 -6.27 -1.73
N GLU A 144 -9.80 -5.87 -1.78
CA GLU A 144 -8.66 -6.74 -2.05
C GLU A 144 -7.42 -6.24 -1.32
N LEU A 145 -6.44 -7.14 -1.14
CA LEU A 145 -5.10 -6.79 -0.67
C LEU A 145 -4.10 -6.78 -1.83
N ILE A 146 -3.15 -5.85 -1.76
CA ILE A 146 -1.96 -5.84 -2.60
C ILE A 146 -0.73 -5.92 -1.69
N LEU A 147 0.13 -6.89 -1.90
CA LEU A 147 1.32 -7.12 -1.08
C LEU A 147 2.58 -6.89 -1.92
N LEU A 148 3.40 -5.92 -1.53
CA LEU A 148 4.69 -5.64 -2.17
C LEU A 148 5.82 -6.19 -1.32
N SER A 149 6.60 -7.15 -1.85
CA SER A 149 7.73 -7.77 -1.15
C SER A 149 7.38 -8.23 0.27
N PRO A 150 6.38 -9.11 0.46
CA PRO A 150 6.01 -9.58 1.80
C PRO A 150 7.15 -10.42 2.41
N PRO A 151 7.72 -10.03 3.57
CA PRO A 151 8.81 -10.77 4.19
C PRO A 151 8.32 -12.01 4.95
N MET A 152 7.05 -12.04 5.36
CA MET A 152 6.41 -13.14 6.09
C MET A 152 7.14 -13.53 7.38
N LEU A 153 7.62 -12.54 8.15
CA LEU A 153 8.39 -12.73 9.38
C LEU A 153 7.50 -12.86 10.61
N SER A 154 6.43 -12.05 10.69
CA SER A 154 5.47 -12.04 11.80
C SER A 154 4.09 -12.58 11.42
N THR A 155 3.82 -12.78 10.13
CA THR A 155 2.58 -13.39 9.65
C THR A 155 2.47 -14.84 10.11
N THR A 156 1.40 -15.17 10.82
CA THR A 156 1.16 -16.50 11.39
C THR A 156 0.36 -17.40 10.44
N GLN A 157 0.29 -18.70 10.75
CA GLN A 157 -0.58 -19.62 10.03
C GLN A 157 -2.07 -19.24 10.19
N ASP A 158 -2.47 -18.74 11.37
CA ASP A 158 -3.85 -18.30 11.63
C ASP A 158 -4.24 -17.11 10.74
N ASP A 159 -3.30 -16.20 10.45
CA ASP A 159 -3.52 -15.11 9.50
C ASP A 159 -3.80 -15.64 8.09
N LEU A 160 -2.98 -16.60 7.64
CA LEU A 160 -3.15 -17.21 6.33
C LEU A 160 -4.45 -18.04 6.23
N ASP A 161 -4.79 -18.77 7.27
CA ASP A 161 -6.03 -19.55 7.35
C ASP A 161 -7.28 -18.63 7.34
N PHE A 162 -7.18 -17.46 7.98
CA PHE A 162 -8.23 -16.45 7.88
C PHE A 162 -8.45 -16.03 6.42
N TRP A 163 -7.39 -15.64 5.71
CA TRP A 163 -7.50 -15.18 4.32
C TRP A 163 -7.94 -16.26 3.36
N ALA A 164 -7.52 -17.51 3.59
CA ALA A 164 -7.97 -18.65 2.80
C ALA A 164 -9.49 -18.90 2.94
N LYS A 165 -10.06 -18.68 4.13
CA LYS A 165 -11.50 -18.80 4.38
C LYS A 165 -12.30 -17.59 3.92
N ASP A 166 -11.74 -16.39 4.07
CA ASP A 166 -12.38 -15.13 3.68
C ASP A 166 -12.59 -15.08 2.16
N GLY A 167 -11.63 -15.56 1.38
CA GLY A 167 -11.72 -15.72 -0.07
C GLY A 167 -11.52 -14.45 -0.88
N ARG A 168 -11.36 -13.27 -0.24
CA ARG A 168 -11.01 -12.04 -0.97
C ARG A 168 -9.67 -12.20 -1.67
N GLN A 169 -9.58 -11.63 -2.86
CA GLN A 169 -8.37 -11.70 -3.67
C GLN A 169 -7.19 -11.00 -2.97
N ILE A 170 -6.02 -11.61 -3.06
CA ILE A 170 -4.75 -11.05 -2.65
C ILE A 170 -3.82 -11.07 -3.86
N THR A 171 -3.31 -9.92 -4.26
CA THR A 171 -2.27 -9.83 -5.30
C THR A 171 -0.92 -9.58 -4.64
N ALA A 172 0.01 -10.52 -4.76
CA ALA A 172 1.33 -10.46 -4.15
C ALA A 172 2.42 -10.32 -5.23
N LEU A 173 3.14 -9.20 -5.22
CA LEU A 173 4.29 -8.95 -6.07
C LEU A 173 5.56 -9.41 -5.34
N ILE A 174 6.23 -10.41 -5.89
CA ILE A 174 7.40 -11.02 -5.28
C ILE A 174 8.62 -10.76 -6.17
N PRO A 175 9.58 -9.94 -5.71
CA PRO A 175 10.81 -9.69 -6.45
C PRO A 175 11.67 -10.94 -6.54
N GLU A 176 12.26 -11.20 -7.72
CA GLU A 176 13.16 -12.33 -7.94
C GLU A 176 14.35 -12.34 -6.98
N HIS A 177 14.90 -11.14 -6.74
CA HIS A 177 16.08 -10.94 -5.91
C HIS A 177 15.72 -10.34 -4.54
N ASP A 178 14.57 -10.74 -3.97
CA ASP A 178 14.18 -10.32 -2.63
C ASP A 178 15.12 -10.94 -1.57
N ASP A 179 15.52 -10.14 -0.60
CA ASP A 179 16.42 -10.58 0.47
C ASP A 179 15.70 -11.41 1.56
N TYR A 180 14.36 -11.30 1.63
CA TYR A 180 13.54 -11.97 2.66
C TYR A 180 12.76 -13.17 2.12
N LEU A 181 12.07 -13.01 1.01
CA LEU A 181 11.18 -14.04 0.46
C LEU A 181 11.23 -14.07 -1.06
N LYS A 182 11.88 -15.10 -1.61
CA LYS A 182 11.96 -15.32 -3.05
C LYS A 182 10.69 -15.97 -3.61
N PRO A 183 10.44 -15.89 -4.94
CA PRO A 183 9.23 -16.41 -5.57
C PRO A 183 8.87 -17.85 -5.18
N ASP A 184 9.83 -18.79 -5.21
CA ASP A 184 9.57 -20.18 -4.86
C ASP A 184 9.20 -20.38 -3.38
N GLN A 185 9.84 -19.62 -2.50
CA GLN A 185 9.52 -19.62 -1.08
C GLN A 185 8.12 -19.04 -0.82
N ALA A 186 7.75 -17.95 -1.53
CA ALA A 186 6.43 -17.35 -1.45
C ALA A 186 5.33 -18.35 -1.89
N ARG A 187 5.56 -19.11 -2.99
CA ARG A 187 4.63 -20.17 -3.42
C ARG A 187 4.36 -21.20 -2.33
N VAL A 188 5.40 -21.58 -1.59
CA VAL A 188 5.26 -22.52 -0.46
C VAL A 188 4.47 -21.86 0.68
N LYS A 189 4.77 -20.61 1.04
CA LYS A 189 4.07 -19.87 2.10
C LYS A 189 2.58 -19.71 1.79
N PHE A 190 2.25 -19.34 0.57
CA PHE A 190 0.87 -19.11 0.14
C PHE A 190 0.14 -20.36 -0.38
N SER A 191 0.78 -21.54 -0.36
CA SER A 191 0.22 -22.77 -0.96
C SER A 191 -1.18 -23.16 -0.46
N LYS A 192 -1.53 -22.77 0.76
CA LYS A 192 -2.84 -23.02 1.35
C LYS A 192 -3.83 -21.87 1.25
N VAL A 193 -3.46 -20.77 0.57
CA VAL A 193 -4.28 -19.58 0.40
C VAL A 193 -4.65 -19.44 -1.08
N PRO A 194 -5.72 -20.11 -1.55
CA PRO A 194 -6.02 -20.27 -2.98
C PRO A 194 -6.39 -18.96 -3.69
N ASN A 195 -6.74 -17.94 -2.94
CA ASN A 195 -7.09 -16.61 -3.41
C ASN A 195 -5.87 -15.67 -3.52
N VAL A 196 -4.63 -16.17 -3.39
CA VAL A 196 -3.42 -15.39 -3.67
C VAL A 196 -3.03 -15.53 -5.14
N LYS A 197 -3.00 -14.40 -5.84
CA LYS A 197 -2.37 -14.26 -7.15
C LYS A 197 -0.94 -13.79 -6.94
N GLN A 198 0.03 -14.69 -7.05
CA GLN A 198 1.44 -14.33 -7.01
C GLN A 198 1.93 -13.86 -8.37
N ILE A 199 2.64 -12.74 -8.38
CA ILE A 199 3.32 -12.16 -9.55
C ILE A 199 4.80 -12.13 -9.24
N ASP A 200 5.57 -12.97 -9.94
CA ASP A 200 7.02 -12.96 -9.85
C ASP A 200 7.56 -11.83 -10.71
N VAL A 201 8.42 -11.00 -10.15
CA VAL A 201 8.98 -9.84 -10.86
C VAL A 201 10.45 -10.07 -11.11
N GLU A 202 10.76 -10.35 -12.39
CA GLU A 202 12.13 -10.54 -12.90
C GLU A 202 13.00 -9.31 -12.60
N ASP A 203 14.26 -9.52 -12.25
CA ASP A 203 15.24 -8.50 -11.82
C ASP A 203 14.75 -7.61 -10.64
N GLY A 204 13.59 -7.86 -10.08
CA GLY A 204 13.04 -7.12 -8.96
C GLY A 204 13.86 -7.30 -7.69
N LYS A 205 13.98 -6.24 -6.90
CA LYS A 205 14.57 -6.24 -5.56
C LYS A 205 13.58 -5.70 -4.54
N HIS A 206 13.80 -6.01 -3.26
CA HIS A 206 12.91 -5.66 -2.14
C HIS A 206 12.41 -4.21 -2.15
N LEU A 207 13.27 -3.28 -2.55
CA LEU A 207 12.96 -1.84 -2.51
C LEU A 207 12.42 -1.27 -3.82
N TRP A 208 12.21 -2.05 -4.88
CA TRP A 208 11.61 -1.60 -6.15
C TRP A 208 12.31 -0.36 -6.77
N VAL A 209 13.64 -0.32 -6.73
CA VAL A 209 14.43 0.83 -7.14
C VAL A 209 14.44 0.98 -8.67
N GLY A 210 14.29 2.23 -9.13
CA GLY A 210 14.30 2.59 -10.54
C GLY A 210 12.92 2.81 -11.14
N GLU A 211 12.82 3.72 -12.13
CA GLU A 211 11.53 4.05 -12.77
C GLU A 211 10.85 2.85 -13.45
N PRO A 212 11.58 1.90 -14.09
CA PRO A 212 10.92 0.71 -14.63
C PRO A 212 10.19 -0.11 -13.56
N MET A 213 10.78 -0.29 -12.38
CA MET A 213 10.15 -1.01 -11.28
C MET A 213 8.98 -0.21 -10.67
N VAL A 214 9.12 1.11 -10.57
CA VAL A 214 8.01 1.99 -10.16
C VAL A 214 6.85 1.86 -11.13
N TYR A 215 7.11 1.97 -12.43
CA TYR A 215 6.07 1.85 -13.47
C TYR A 215 5.35 0.50 -13.41
N LEU A 216 6.11 -0.60 -13.21
CA LEU A 216 5.57 -1.94 -13.05
C LEU A 216 4.63 -1.99 -11.83
N VAL A 217 5.11 -1.57 -10.65
CA VAL A 217 4.30 -1.60 -9.42
C VAL A 217 3.04 -0.75 -9.56
N LEU A 218 3.14 0.47 -10.08
CA LEU A 218 1.98 1.33 -10.29
C LEU A 218 1.00 0.72 -11.32
N SER A 219 1.51 0.07 -12.37
CA SER A 219 0.67 -0.62 -13.35
C SER A 219 -0.06 -1.82 -12.73
N GLU A 220 0.59 -2.59 -11.86
CA GLU A 220 -0.08 -3.71 -11.17
C GLU A 220 -1.13 -3.22 -10.16
N ILE A 221 -0.87 -2.12 -9.44
CA ILE A 221 -1.90 -1.46 -8.61
C ILE A 221 -3.13 -1.10 -9.46
N VAL A 222 -2.90 -0.45 -10.60
CA VAL A 222 -3.99 -0.05 -11.50
C VAL A 222 -4.67 -1.26 -12.15
N ARG A 223 -3.93 -2.34 -12.43
CA ARG A 223 -4.50 -3.60 -12.95
C ARG A 223 -5.51 -4.22 -11.99
N VAL A 224 -5.26 -4.10 -10.69
CA VAL A 224 -6.19 -4.59 -9.64
C VAL A 224 -7.40 -3.67 -9.52
N ILE A 225 -7.20 -2.35 -9.47
CA ILE A 225 -8.25 -1.39 -9.06
C ILE A 225 -9.03 -0.84 -10.25
N ALA A 226 -8.34 -0.47 -11.34
CA ALA A 226 -8.90 0.24 -12.49
C ALA A 226 -8.30 -0.26 -13.82
N PRO A 227 -8.46 -1.54 -14.18
CA PRO A 227 -7.76 -2.16 -15.32
C PRO A 227 -8.03 -1.48 -16.68
N SER A 228 -9.16 -0.80 -16.83
CA SER A 228 -9.49 -0.03 -18.03
C SER A 228 -8.63 1.23 -18.23
N LYS A 229 -7.83 1.63 -17.24
CA LYS A 229 -6.91 2.77 -17.28
C LYS A 229 -5.50 2.38 -17.73
N LEU A 230 -5.28 1.12 -18.05
CA LEU A 230 -3.99 0.63 -18.59
C LEU A 230 -3.95 0.69 -20.11
N PRO A 231 -2.75 0.87 -20.72
CA PRO A 231 -1.47 1.11 -20.04
C PRO A 231 -1.38 2.51 -19.42
N LEU A 232 -0.60 2.65 -18.34
CA LEU A 232 -0.33 3.96 -17.78
C LEU A 232 0.49 4.81 -18.77
N PRO A 233 0.21 6.12 -18.88
CA PRO A 233 1.01 7.00 -19.72
C PRO A 233 2.44 7.12 -19.22
N THR A 234 3.40 7.22 -20.14
CA THR A 234 4.81 7.52 -19.85
C THR A 234 5.16 8.99 -20.12
N GLU A 235 4.21 9.72 -20.69
CA GLU A 235 4.30 11.14 -21.02
C GLU A 235 3.00 11.86 -20.62
N VAL A 236 3.09 13.16 -20.35
CA VAL A 236 1.96 14.06 -19.99
C VAL A 236 2.02 15.36 -20.76
#